data_77815a721952aa65d78dd40f9df90572
#
_entry.id   77815a721952aa65d78dd40f9df90572
#
_cell.length_a   1.000
_cell.length_b   1.000
_cell.length_c   1.000
_cell.angle_alpha   90.00
_cell.angle_beta   90.00
_cell.angle_gamma   90.00
#
_symmetry.space_group_name_H-M   'P 1'
#
loop_
_entity.id
_entity.type
_entity.pdbx_description
1 polymer ?
#
loop_
_entity_poly.entity_id
_entity_poly.type
_entity_poly.pdbx_seq_one_letter_code
_entity_poly.pdbx_strand_id
1 'polypeptide(L)' 'MTKEKFEAYEAVRLSGLTNMYDVTAVVVLSDYVLTKDDCFDIMKNYSVYKKHYFGEKKEKK' A
#
# COMPACT_ATOMS: atom_id res chain seq x y z
N MET A 1 -0.82 3.20 10.78
CA MET A 1 -0.90 3.37 9.30
C MET A 1 -1.75 4.57 8.99
N THR A 2 -1.40 5.33 7.99
CA THR A 2 -2.22 6.46 7.56
C THR A 2 -2.75 6.19 6.16
N LYS A 3 -3.81 6.89 5.79
CA LYS A 3 -4.38 6.75 4.46
C LYS A 3 -3.35 7.14 3.39
N GLU A 4 -2.59 8.20 3.66
CA GLU A 4 -1.56 8.66 2.72
C GLU A 4 -0.54 7.56 2.45
N LYS A 5 -0.07 6.87 3.49
CA LYS A 5 0.87 5.78 3.32
C LYS A 5 0.26 4.62 2.55
N PHE A 6 -0.98 4.26 2.87
CA PHE A 6 -1.64 3.18 2.17
C PHE A 6 -1.86 3.54 0.69
N GLU A 7 -2.21 4.78 0.41
CA GLU A 7 -2.38 5.25 -0.97
C GLU A 7 -1.05 5.20 -1.73
N ALA A 8 0.05 5.56 -1.07
CA ALA A 8 1.36 5.48 -1.69
C ALA A 8 1.71 4.03 -2.06
N TYR A 9 1.41 3.10 -1.16
CA TYR A 9 1.64 1.69 -1.43
C TYR A 9 0.81 1.22 -2.63
N GLU A 10 -0.46 1.61 -2.67
CA GLU A 10 -1.34 1.22 -3.78
C GLU A 10 -0.88 1.83 -5.10
N ALA A 11 -0.39 3.07 -5.07
CA ALA A 11 0.12 3.72 -6.28
C ALA A 11 1.32 2.93 -6.85
N VAL A 12 2.23 2.50 -5.99
CA VAL A 12 3.38 1.70 -6.43
C VAL A 12 2.89 0.36 -6.98
N ARG A 13 1.95 -0.28 -6.31
CA ARG A 13 1.42 -1.57 -6.74
C ARG A 13 0.76 -1.47 -8.10
N LEU A 14 -0.06 -0.44 -8.31
CA LEU A 14 -0.78 -0.26 -9.56
C LEU A 14 0.13 0.18 -10.70
N SER A 15 1.28 0.77 -10.40
CA SER A 15 2.22 1.20 -11.43
C SER A 15 2.85 0.02 -12.17
N GLY A 16 2.95 -1.14 -11.50
CA GLY A 16 3.57 -2.30 -12.09
C GLY A 16 5.07 -2.16 -12.32
N LEU A 17 5.71 -1.16 -11.71
CA LEU A 17 7.12 -0.89 -11.96
C LEU A 17 8.07 -1.80 -11.19
N THR A 18 7.58 -2.49 -10.18
CA THR A 18 8.44 -3.36 -9.39
C THR A 18 7.63 -4.51 -8.80
N ASN A 19 8.36 -5.53 -8.37
CA ASN A 19 7.77 -6.62 -7.60
C ASN A 19 7.51 -6.10 -6.20
N MET A 20 6.28 -6.21 -5.73
CA MET A 20 5.88 -5.69 -4.41
C MET A 20 6.55 -6.41 -3.25
N TYR A 21 7.16 -7.58 -3.50
CA TYR A 21 7.95 -8.26 -2.47
C TYR A 21 9.33 -7.62 -2.29
N ASP A 22 9.76 -6.76 -3.22
CA ASP A 22 11.00 -6.02 -3.07
C ASP A 22 10.67 -4.72 -2.33
N VAL A 23 10.64 -4.79 -1.01
CA VAL A 23 10.21 -3.65 -0.20
C VAL A 23 11.15 -2.46 -0.32
N THR A 24 12.43 -2.68 -0.61
CA THR A 24 13.35 -1.58 -0.83
C THR A 24 12.94 -0.76 -2.04
N ALA A 25 12.59 -1.44 -3.14
CA ALA A 25 12.11 -0.74 -4.33
C ALA A 25 10.78 -0.03 -4.07
N VAL A 26 9.89 -0.65 -3.31
CA VAL A 26 8.62 -0.02 -2.96
C VAL A 26 8.85 1.27 -2.17
N VAL A 27 9.77 1.25 -1.21
CA VAL A 27 10.11 2.44 -0.44
C VAL A 27 10.61 3.56 -1.36
N VAL A 28 11.54 3.24 -2.26
CA VAL A 28 12.09 4.24 -3.17
C VAL A 28 11.01 4.78 -4.10
N LEU A 29 10.20 3.90 -4.68
CA LEU A 29 9.17 4.31 -5.63
C LEU A 29 8.04 5.11 -4.97
N SER A 30 7.85 4.94 -3.66
CA SER A 30 6.88 5.74 -2.92
C SER A 30 7.44 7.11 -2.54
N ASP A 31 8.65 7.43 -3.00
CA ASP A 31 9.36 8.66 -2.67
C ASP A 31 9.59 8.77 -1.16
N TYR A 32 9.91 7.64 -0.55
CA TYR A 32 10.20 7.53 0.89
C TYR A 32 9.02 7.92 1.79
N VAL A 33 7.81 7.97 1.25
CA VAL A 33 6.60 8.11 2.07
C VAL A 33 6.45 6.88 2.95
N LEU A 34 6.80 5.71 2.41
CA LEU A 34 6.74 4.45 3.13
C LEU A 34 8.11 4.08 3.68
N THR A 35 8.12 3.39 4.83
CA THR A 35 9.31 2.72 5.33
C THR A 35 9.17 1.23 5.07
N LYS A 36 10.26 0.47 5.29
CA LYS A 36 10.17 -0.99 5.16
C LYS A 36 9.15 -1.56 6.13
N ASP A 37 9.10 -1.03 7.36
CA ASP A 37 8.12 -1.49 8.35
C ASP A 37 6.71 -1.22 7.88
N ASP A 38 6.47 -0.08 7.25
CA ASP A 38 5.16 0.24 6.69
C ASP A 38 4.77 -0.77 5.62
N CYS A 39 5.72 -1.14 4.75
CA CYS A 39 5.45 -2.12 3.71
C CYS A 39 5.08 -3.48 4.28
N PHE A 40 5.83 -3.95 5.28
CA PHE A 40 5.53 -5.22 5.92
C PHE A 40 4.19 -5.18 6.62
N ASP A 41 3.86 -4.08 7.28
CA ASP A 41 2.59 -3.90 7.96
C ASP A 41 1.43 -3.97 6.98
N ILE A 42 1.55 -3.28 5.86
CA ILE A 42 0.52 -3.30 4.82
C ILE A 42 0.37 -4.70 4.23
N MET A 43 1.49 -5.37 3.92
CA MET A 43 1.44 -6.71 3.35
C MET A 43 0.74 -7.68 4.30
N LYS A 44 1.01 -7.55 5.59
CA LYS A 44 0.43 -8.42 6.60
C LYS A 44 -1.06 -8.16 6.81
N ASN A 45 -1.48 -6.91 6.69
CA ASN A 45 -2.85 -6.51 6.99
C ASN A 45 -3.55 -5.85 5.79
N TYR A 46 -3.15 -6.23 4.59
CA TYR A 46 -3.61 -5.55 3.38
C TYR A 46 -5.14 -5.47 3.28
N SER A 47 -5.81 -6.61 3.48
CA SER A 47 -7.27 -6.65 3.38
C SER A 47 -7.94 -5.72 4.38
N VAL A 48 -7.40 -5.69 5.60
CA VAL A 48 -7.94 -4.86 6.67
C VAL A 48 -7.82 -3.38 6.29
N TYR A 49 -6.63 -2.97 5.85
CA TYR A 49 -6.40 -1.57 5.51
C TYR A 49 -7.18 -1.17 4.26
N LYS A 50 -7.25 -2.04 3.27
CA LYS A 50 -7.99 -1.72 2.07
C LYS A 50 -9.47 -1.47 2.38
N LYS A 51 -10.04 -2.31 3.20
CA LYS A 51 -11.42 -2.16 3.62
C LYS A 51 -11.62 -0.88 4.43
N HIS A 52 -10.66 -0.58 5.31
CA HIS A 52 -10.76 0.57 6.19
C HIS A 52 -10.61 1.89 5.42
N TYR A 53 -9.63 1.98 4.52
CA TYR A 53 -9.32 3.25 3.86
C TYR A 53 -10.06 3.45 2.55
N PHE A 54 -10.34 2.39 1.80
CA PHE A 54 -11.04 2.53 0.53
C PHE A 54 -12.47 2.00 0.59
N GLY A 55 -12.89 1.46 1.66
CA GLY A 55 -14.22 1.07 1.98
C GLY A 55 -14.87 0.20 1.03
N GLU A 56 -15.38 -0.39 0.83
CA GLU A 56 -15.96 -0.93 -0.05
C GLU A 56 -17.26 -0.72 -0.14
N LYS A 57 -17.70 -0.01 -0.10
CA LYS A 57 -18.88 0.34 -0.28
C LYS A 57 -19.48 0.21 -1.47
N LYS A 58 -19.09 -0.01 -1.80
CA LYS A 58 -19.30 -0.10 -2.67
C LYS A 58 -19.59 -0.89 -3.23
N GLU A 59 -19.81 -1.23 -2.97
CA GLU A 59 -20.04 -1.96 -3.40
C GLU A 59 -20.67 -2.41 -3.67
N LYS A 60 -21.11 -2.20 -3.58
CA LYS A 60 -21.84 -2.62 -3.79
C LYS A 60 -22.25 -2.82 -4.39
N LYS A 61 -22.37 -2.72 -4.49
CA LYS A 61 -22.87 -2.91 -5.04
C LYS A 61 -23.18 -3.13 -5.25
#